data_87aa2566cdabd889cdbc998ce65d215a
#
_entry.id   87aa2566cdabd889cdbc998ce65d215a
#
_cell.length_a   1.000
_cell.length_b   1.000
_cell.length_c   1.000
_cell.angle_alpha   90.00
_cell.angle_beta   90.00
_cell.angle_gamma   90.00
#
_symmetry.space_group_name_H-M   'P 1'
#
loop_
_entity.id
_entity.type
_entity.pdbx_description
1 polymer ?
#
loop_
_entity_poly.entity_id
_entity_poly.type
_entity_poly.pdbx_seq_one_letter_code
_entity_poly.pdbx_strand_id
1 'polypeptide(L)'
;MKRSEIKKLDKIWSEKIKEIGNYRCLKCGTTNRKLESAHIVGRGAYNTRWRLDNGLCLCFTCHQDYDQHRNHMESWVRDWVGEEKWNELQEAGRPCNAGKKYFYEEIKKELDERDKLHNLERIKI
;
A
#
# COMPACT_ATOMS: atom_id res chain seq x y z
N MET A 1 -12.48 12.40 9.89
CA MET A 1 -12.08 11.10 10.49
C MET A 1 -11.20 11.38 11.70
N LYS A 2 -11.39 10.66 12.77
CA LYS A 2 -10.60 10.82 14.01
C LYS A 2 -9.22 10.22 13.85
N ARG A 3 -8.23 10.76 14.58
CA ARG A 3 -6.85 10.24 14.55
C ARG A 3 -6.79 8.75 14.92
N SER A 4 -7.59 8.32 15.88
CA SER A 4 -7.68 6.92 16.29
C SER A 4 -8.20 6.01 15.16
N GLU A 5 -9.13 6.51 14.37
CA GLU A 5 -9.68 5.79 13.22
C GLU A 5 -8.64 5.65 12.11
N ILE A 6 -7.88 6.71 11.85
CA ILE A 6 -6.76 6.68 10.88
C ILE A 6 -5.74 5.62 11.28
N LYS A 7 -5.36 5.58 12.57
CA LYS A 7 -4.42 4.58 13.08
C LYS A 7 -4.93 3.16 12.92
N LYS A 8 -6.21 2.93 13.16
CA LYS A 8 -6.84 1.61 12.97
C LYS A 8 -6.79 1.18 11.51
N LEU A 9 -7.13 2.08 10.59
CA LEU A 9 -7.06 1.80 9.15
C LEU A 9 -5.64 1.52 8.70
N ASP A 10 -4.67 2.29 9.17
CA ASP A 10 -3.26 2.08 8.85
C ASP A 10 -2.79 0.69 9.30
N LYS A 11 -3.21 0.27 10.49
CA LYS A 11 -2.86 -1.04 11.03
C LYS A 11 -3.48 -2.17 10.19
N ILE A 12 -4.76 -2.06 9.87
CA ILE A 12 -5.47 -3.04 9.03
C ILE A 12 -4.79 -3.14 7.67
N TRP A 13 -4.56 -2.01 7.02
CA TRP A 13 -3.90 -1.93 5.72
C TRP A 13 -2.51 -2.56 5.76
N SER A 14 -1.71 -2.20 6.75
CA SER A 14 -0.34 -2.69 6.88
C SER A 14 -0.29 -4.22 7.02
N GLU A 15 -1.16 -4.80 7.83
CA GLU A 15 -1.22 -6.26 7.99
C GLU A 15 -1.64 -6.95 6.69
N LYS A 16 -2.60 -6.39 5.96
CA LYS A 16 -3.04 -6.94 4.68
C LYS A 16 -1.93 -6.89 3.62
N ILE A 17 -1.16 -5.81 3.57
CA ILE A 17 -0.02 -5.68 2.65
C ILE A 17 1.04 -6.75 2.94
N LYS A 18 1.35 -7.00 4.21
CA LYS A 18 2.30 -8.05 4.60
C LYS A 18 1.78 -9.44 4.21
N GLU A 19 0.51 -9.69 4.46
CA GLU A 19 -0.14 -10.97 4.11
C GLU A 19 -0.11 -11.21 2.60
N ILE A 20 -0.45 -10.20 1.81
CA ILE A 20 -0.39 -10.24 0.34
C ILE A 20 1.03 -10.55 -0.13
N GLY A 21 2.03 -9.99 0.53
CA GLY A 21 3.45 -10.24 0.26
C GLY A 21 3.98 -11.56 0.81
N ASN A 22 3.11 -12.39 1.38
CA ASN A 22 3.47 -13.68 2.01
C ASN A 22 4.56 -13.53 3.09
N TYR A 23 4.54 -12.39 3.80
CA TYR A 23 5.51 -12.07 4.86
C TYR A 23 6.96 -12.20 4.39
N ARG A 24 7.21 -11.76 3.17
CA ARG A 24 8.54 -11.77 2.53
C ARG A 24 8.82 -10.41 1.91
N CYS A 25 10.04 -9.91 2.06
CA CYS A 25 10.44 -8.67 1.40
C CYS A 25 10.35 -8.84 -0.12
N LEU A 26 9.59 -7.97 -0.75
CA LEU A 26 9.37 -8.02 -2.20
C LEU A 26 10.66 -7.79 -2.99
N LYS A 27 11.57 -6.98 -2.46
CA LYS A 27 12.81 -6.64 -3.15
C LYS A 27 13.92 -7.66 -2.92
N CYS A 28 14.28 -7.93 -1.66
CA CYS A 28 15.42 -8.80 -1.35
C CYS A 28 15.04 -10.24 -1.01
N GLY A 29 13.75 -10.52 -0.82
CA GLY A 29 13.26 -11.86 -0.55
C GLY A 29 13.45 -12.36 0.88
N THR A 30 13.98 -11.55 1.79
CA THR A 30 14.22 -11.98 3.16
C THR A 30 12.91 -12.25 3.92
N THR A 31 12.93 -13.26 4.77
CA THR A 31 11.86 -13.57 5.73
C THR A 31 12.32 -13.37 7.17
N ASN A 32 13.60 -13.07 7.37
CA ASN A 32 14.22 -13.00 8.69
C ASN A 32 14.35 -11.60 9.28
N ARG A 33 14.14 -10.59 8.48
CA ARG A 33 14.19 -9.20 8.93
C ARG A 33 12.79 -8.69 9.22
N LYS A 34 12.70 -7.66 10.05
CA LYS A 34 11.42 -6.98 10.30
C LYS A 34 10.82 -6.52 8.98
N LEU A 35 9.56 -6.87 8.75
CA LEU A 35 8.82 -6.47 7.56
C LEU A 35 7.95 -5.26 7.85
N GLU A 36 7.83 -4.39 6.86
CA GLU A 36 7.04 -3.17 6.93
C GLU A 36 6.23 -3.01 5.66
N SER A 37 5.18 -2.22 5.74
CA SER A 37 4.34 -1.93 4.58
C SER A 37 4.64 -0.52 4.08
N ALA A 38 5.15 -0.42 2.86
CA ALA A 38 5.53 0.84 2.25
C ALA A 38 4.43 1.32 1.29
N HIS A 39 4.19 2.62 1.28
CA HIS A 39 3.25 3.23 0.33
C HIS A 39 3.96 3.58 -0.98
N ILE A 40 3.31 3.30 -2.10
CA ILE A 40 3.78 3.74 -3.42
C ILE A 40 3.50 5.23 -3.56
N VAL A 41 2.24 5.63 -3.43
CA VAL A 41 1.86 7.05 -3.28
C VAL A 41 1.80 7.34 -1.79
N GLY A 42 2.44 8.43 -1.36
CA GLY A 42 2.64 8.75 0.04
C GLY A 42 1.36 8.89 0.86
N ARG A 43 1.51 8.78 2.17
CA ARG A 43 0.43 8.76 3.17
C ARG A 43 -0.46 10.00 3.19
N GLY A 44 0.02 11.13 2.68
CA GLY A 44 -0.76 12.36 2.62
C GLY A 44 -1.93 12.30 1.64
N ALA A 45 -1.89 11.39 0.68
CA ALA A 45 -2.94 11.23 -0.32
C ALA A 45 -3.97 10.21 0.17
N TYR A 46 -5.03 10.69 0.81
CA TYR A 46 -6.06 9.83 1.40
C TYR A 46 -6.79 8.96 0.38
N ASN A 47 -6.89 9.39 -0.88
CA ASN A 47 -7.53 8.61 -1.93
C ASN A 47 -6.85 7.26 -2.18
N THR A 48 -5.55 7.18 -1.94
CA THR A 48 -4.74 5.99 -2.19
C THR A 48 -4.19 5.36 -0.91
N ARG A 49 -4.22 6.08 0.21
CA ARG A 49 -3.54 5.69 1.45
C ARG A 49 -3.85 4.26 1.91
N TRP A 50 -5.09 3.82 1.77
CA TRP A 50 -5.51 2.50 2.24
C TRP A 50 -5.85 1.53 1.11
N ARG A 51 -5.45 1.84 -0.12
CA ARG A 51 -5.65 0.91 -1.25
C ARG A 51 -4.63 -0.22 -1.15
N LEU A 52 -5.08 -1.45 -1.40
CA LEU A 52 -4.22 -2.63 -1.33
C LEU A 52 -3.21 -2.68 -2.48
N ASP A 53 -3.50 -2.05 -3.61
CA ASP A 53 -2.57 -1.94 -4.72
C ASP A 53 -1.55 -0.80 -4.56
N ASN A 54 -1.64 -0.03 -3.48
CA ASN A 54 -0.72 1.08 -3.17
C ASN A 54 0.28 0.70 -2.09
N GLY A 55 0.58 -0.58 -1.93
CA GLY A 55 1.47 -1.04 -0.88
C GLY A 55 2.47 -2.07 -1.33
N LEU A 56 3.61 -2.08 -0.68
CA LEU A 56 4.70 -3.02 -0.90
C LEU A 56 5.15 -3.58 0.44
N CYS A 57 5.29 -4.90 0.55
CA CYS A 57 5.90 -5.53 1.71
C CYS A 57 7.42 -5.47 1.54
N LEU A 58 8.09 -4.69 2.36
CA LEU A 58 9.54 -4.53 2.32
C LEU A 58 10.14 -4.78 3.70
N CYS A 59 11.35 -5.33 3.76
CA CYS A 59 12.06 -5.39 5.02
C CYS A 59 12.50 -3.99 5.43
N PHE A 60 12.84 -3.82 6.70
CA PHE A 60 13.27 -2.53 7.26
C PHE A 60 14.36 -1.87 6.40
N THR A 61 15.37 -2.62 5.99
CA THR A 61 16.49 -2.08 5.20
C THR A 61 16.04 -1.60 3.83
N CYS A 62 15.24 -2.41 3.12
CA CYS A 62 14.75 -2.04 1.79
C CYS A 62 13.75 -0.88 1.87
N HIS A 63 12.94 -0.82 2.93
CA HIS A 63 12.01 0.29 3.14
C HIS A 63 12.75 1.60 3.40
N GLN A 64 13.82 1.58 4.22
CA GLN A 64 14.65 2.75 4.43
C GLN A 64 15.31 3.23 3.14
N ASP A 65 15.83 2.28 2.35
CA ASP A 65 16.44 2.59 1.05
C ASP A 65 15.42 3.25 0.12
N TYR A 66 14.19 2.73 0.09
CA TYR A 66 13.09 3.30 -0.69
C TYR A 66 12.79 4.75 -0.26
N ASP A 67 12.73 5.01 1.04
CA ASP A 67 12.42 6.35 1.56
C ASP A 67 13.57 7.35 1.35
N GLN A 68 14.80 6.90 1.49
CA GLN A 68 15.98 7.76 1.40
C GLN A 68 16.48 7.97 -0.04
N HIS A 69 16.23 7.01 -0.92
CA HIS A 69 16.72 7.00 -2.30
C HIS A 69 15.57 6.82 -3.29
N ARG A 70 14.53 7.65 -3.14
CA ARG A 70 13.30 7.56 -3.96
C ARG A 70 13.57 7.53 -5.45
N ASN A 71 14.45 8.39 -5.95
CA ASN A 71 14.73 8.47 -7.38
C ASN A 71 15.24 7.15 -7.95
N HIS A 72 16.08 6.47 -7.19
CA HIS A 72 16.64 5.17 -7.58
C HIS A 72 15.62 4.05 -7.43
N MET A 73 14.94 4.01 -6.29
CA MET A 73 13.98 2.95 -5.97
C MET A 73 12.67 3.08 -6.73
N GLU A 74 12.29 4.30 -7.11
CA GLU A 74 11.07 4.57 -7.87
C GLU A 74 11.08 3.82 -9.21
N SER A 75 12.20 3.81 -9.91
CA SER A 75 12.35 3.07 -11.16
C SER A 75 12.06 1.58 -10.96
N TRP A 76 12.59 1.00 -9.90
CA TRP A 76 12.34 -0.41 -9.56
C TRP A 76 10.86 -0.67 -9.27
N VAL A 77 10.21 0.21 -8.51
CA VAL A 77 8.78 0.07 -8.18
C VAL A 77 7.92 0.17 -9.43
N ARG A 78 8.22 1.13 -10.32
CA ARG A 78 7.50 1.28 -11.60
C ARG A 78 7.60 0.03 -12.45
N ASP A 79 8.79 -0.57 -12.54
CA ASP A 79 8.99 -1.81 -13.27
C ASP A 79 8.20 -2.96 -12.64
N TRP A 80 8.17 -3.01 -11.33
CA TRP A 80 7.43 -4.04 -10.58
C TRP A 80 5.93 -3.97 -10.79
N VAL A 81 5.31 -2.80 -10.56
CA VAL A 81 3.85 -2.64 -10.66
C VAL A 81 3.37 -2.51 -12.10
N GLY A 82 4.27 -2.16 -13.02
CA GLY A 82 3.93 -1.86 -14.40
C GLY A 82 3.56 -0.39 -14.58
N GLU A 83 3.89 0.15 -15.75
CA GLU A 83 3.70 1.58 -16.02
C GLU A 83 2.23 2.01 -15.96
N GLU A 84 1.33 1.18 -16.46
CA GLU A 84 -0.09 1.46 -16.45
C GLU A 84 -0.64 1.61 -15.02
N LYS A 85 -0.30 0.66 -14.14
CA LYS A 85 -0.71 0.71 -12.73
C LYS A 85 -0.03 1.88 -12.01
N TRP A 86 1.24 2.12 -12.29
CA TRP A 86 1.96 3.26 -11.72
C TRP A 86 1.23 4.57 -12.03
N ASN A 87 0.92 4.79 -13.31
CA ASN A 87 0.25 6.02 -13.75
C ASN A 87 -1.15 6.16 -13.13
N GLU A 88 -1.89 5.06 -13.04
CA GLU A 88 -3.22 5.06 -12.42
C GLU A 88 -3.13 5.45 -10.94
N LEU A 89 -2.16 4.91 -10.20
CA LEU A 89 -1.95 5.26 -8.79
C LEU A 89 -1.56 6.72 -8.62
N GLN A 90 -0.67 7.24 -9.46
CA GLN A 90 -0.26 8.64 -9.39
C GLN A 90 -1.46 9.56 -9.64
N GLU A 91 -2.30 9.24 -10.61
CA GLU A 91 -3.50 10.01 -10.92
C GLU A 91 -4.50 9.95 -9.77
N ALA A 92 -4.76 8.75 -9.25
CA ALA A 92 -5.69 8.55 -8.14
C ALA A 92 -5.24 9.25 -6.87
N GLY A 93 -3.93 9.40 -6.68
CA GLY A 93 -3.34 10.05 -5.50
C GLY A 93 -3.27 11.57 -5.60
N ARG A 94 -3.64 12.17 -6.72
CA ARG A 94 -3.64 13.62 -6.84
C ARG A 94 -4.65 14.26 -5.89
N PRO A 95 -4.34 15.46 -5.35
CA PRO A 95 -5.29 16.15 -4.49
C PRO A 95 -6.63 16.34 -5.20
N CYS A 96 -7.69 15.85 -4.55
CA CYS A 96 -9.05 16.07 -5.03
C CYS A 96 -9.58 17.40 -4.54
N ASN A 97 -10.79 17.74 -5.02
CA ASN A 97 -11.49 18.96 -4.64
C ASN A 97 -11.47 19.16 -3.13
N ALA A 98 -11.20 20.39 -2.72
CA ALA A 98 -11.29 20.79 -1.34
C ALA A 98 -12.68 20.43 -0.79
N GLY A 99 -12.73 19.79 0.37
CA GLY A 99 -13.99 19.40 1.01
C GLY A 99 -14.40 17.94 0.84
N LYS A 100 -13.62 17.13 0.13
CA LYS A 100 -13.90 15.69 0.10
C LYS A 100 -13.77 15.13 1.52
N LYS A 101 -14.81 14.43 1.96
CA LYS A 101 -14.84 13.80 3.28
C LYS A 101 -14.54 12.31 3.16
N TYR A 102 -13.82 11.81 4.14
CA TYR A 102 -13.45 10.39 4.24
C TYR A 102 -14.06 9.79 5.49
N PHE A 103 -14.74 8.66 5.35
CA PHE A 103 -15.45 8.00 6.44
C PHE A 103 -14.83 6.64 6.74
N TYR A 104 -14.51 6.42 8.01
CA TYR A 104 -13.88 5.20 8.51
C TYR A 104 -14.59 3.92 8.05
N GLU A 105 -15.90 3.86 8.25
CA GLU A 105 -16.68 2.65 7.96
C GLU A 105 -16.67 2.33 6.47
N GLU A 106 -16.71 3.32 5.61
CA GLU A 106 -16.67 3.12 4.16
C GLU A 106 -15.30 2.59 3.71
N ILE A 107 -14.23 3.18 4.22
CA ILE A 107 -12.87 2.76 3.88
C ILE A 107 -12.60 1.34 4.39
N LYS A 108 -13.02 1.07 5.62
CA LYS A 108 -12.88 -0.26 6.22
C LYS A 108 -13.62 -1.32 5.40
N LYS A 109 -14.83 -1.02 4.97
CA LYS A 109 -15.64 -1.91 4.13
C LYS A 109 -14.93 -2.20 2.81
N GLU A 110 -14.40 -1.18 2.15
CA GLU A 110 -13.66 -1.36 0.90
C GLU A 110 -12.41 -2.23 1.09
N LEU A 111 -11.67 -2.01 2.17
CA LEU A 111 -10.51 -2.83 2.50
C LEU A 111 -10.88 -4.29 2.65
N ASP A 112 -11.94 -4.58 3.40
CA ASP A 112 -12.39 -5.95 3.63
C ASP A 112 -12.89 -6.62 2.34
N GLU A 113 -13.60 -5.90 1.49
CA GLU A 113 -14.11 -6.42 0.21
C GLU A 113 -12.96 -6.70 -0.77
N ARG A 114 -12.01 -5.80 -0.90
CA ARG A 114 -10.85 -5.97 -1.78
C ARG A 114 -9.95 -7.11 -1.33
N ASP A 115 -9.79 -7.28 -0.03
CA ASP A 115 -9.04 -8.38 0.55
C ASP A 115 -9.67 -9.73 0.20
N LYS A 116 -10.99 -9.83 0.29
CA LYS A 116 -11.72 -11.04 -0.09
C LYS A 116 -11.54 -11.38 -1.58
N LEU A 117 -11.62 -10.38 -2.44
CA LEU A 117 -11.40 -10.56 -3.88
C LEU A 117 -9.97 -11.04 -4.17
N HIS A 118 -9.00 -10.47 -3.49
CA HIS A 118 -7.60 -10.85 -3.63
C HIS A 118 -7.38 -12.31 -3.20
N ASN A 119 -7.96 -12.71 -2.09
CA ASN A 119 -7.89 -14.09 -1.60
C ASN A 119 -8.56 -15.07 -2.57
N LEU A 120 -9.67 -14.69 -3.18
CA LEU A 120 -10.33 -15.52 -4.20
C LEU A 120 -9.45 -15.70 -5.44
N GLU A 121 -8.76 -14.67 -5.88
CA GLU A 121 -7.83 -14.76 -7.01
C GLU A 121 -6.66 -15.70 -6.70
N ARG A 122 -6.15 -15.68 -5.47
CA ARG A 122 -5.10 -16.59 -5.02
C ARG A 122 -5.54 -18.06 -5.07
N ILE A 123 -6.78 -18.33 -4.71
CA ILE A 123 -7.33 -19.70 -4.69
C ILE A 123 -7.50 -20.26 -6.10
N LYS A 124 -7.70 -19.40 -7.09
CA LYS A 124 -7.88 -19.78 -8.50
C LYS A 124 -6.57 -20.15 -9.21
N ILE A 125 -5.45 -19.86 -8.63
CA ILE A 125 -4.14 -20.20 -9.15
C ILE A 125 -3.72 -21.55 -8.56
#